data_4c6e104c4e8800b5bf84f334afd28a0a
#
_entry.id   4c6e104c4e8800b5bf84f334afd28a0a
#
_cell.length_a   1.000
_cell.length_b   1.000
_cell.length_c   1.000
_cell.angle_alpha   90.00
_cell.angle_beta   90.00
_cell.angle_gamma   90.00
#
_symmetry.space_group_name_H-M   'P 1'
#
loop_
_entity.id
_entity.type
_entity.pdbx_description
1 polymer ?
#
loop_
_entity_poly.entity_id
_entity_poly.type
_entity_poly.pdbx_seq_one_letter_code
_entity_poly.pdbx_strand_id
1 'polypeptide(L)'
;MFDSHDDDLWEVPSIDVNVPVEAAPAVETVPAVETVPAVENVPAVEPAETAAPADAVAPAEDEPSTDDYAQAVAEAPEDDGYDMDGLDGKLLEHFGGKIVRKDLTALMKRGANVPTFVLEYLLGMYCSTDDEDAVAEGLERIRKILTDNYVRPDESERIKSKIRELGRFTIIDKVTAKLDEYKDIYVASFANLTIEPFVMPAEYVRDYSKILQGGIWCIMSIEYRHPMEEEDEFGMEVFGDDAPRRSKAKRKKRGPEDSPFSVASLTPIQMPNLDLDAMIDERQYFSRDEWLNMLLRSAGYEPSELSEKERLHFIERMVPLIERNYNLCELGPRGTGKSHIYKEVSPYAILLSGGQTTTANLFGRMNSMRADRVGLVGHWDCVTFDEVAGMRFKDTNAVQIMKDYMASGSYARGRDQINADASMVFEGNINDTVQNVLKTTHLFDPFPPEFNNDSAFFDRIHYYLPGWEIPKMRSSLLTGHYGLITDCLSEFCKEMRRKDFTHHIDRYFRFNSDFNWCNFNHIVSPFFPLILLTLLNNVHNVL
;
A
#
# COMPACT_ATOMS: atom_id res chain seq x y z
N MET A 1 -22.39 -47.88 -11.24
CA MET A 1 -22.19 -48.54 -9.94
C MET A 1 -20.93 -47.91 -9.35
N PHE A 2 -21.08 -46.76 -8.80
CA PHE A 2 -20.04 -46.08 -8.00
C PHE A 2 -20.70 -45.72 -6.69
N ASP A 3 -20.19 -46.30 -5.62
CA ASP A 3 -20.66 -46.11 -4.26
C ASP A 3 -20.36 -44.68 -3.80
N SER A 4 -21.41 -44.07 -3.32
CA SER A 4 -21.43 -42.85 -2.52
C SER A 4 -20.98 -43.20 -1.10
N HIS A 5 -19.89 -42.63 -0.61
CA HIS A 5 -19.63 -42.33 0.80
C HIS A 5 -18.39 -41.46 0.89
N ASP A 6 -18.65 -40.18 1.15
CA ASP A 6 -17.95 -39.33 2.08
C ASP A 6 -18.57 -37.90 1.99
N ASP A 7 -19.78 -37.78 2.55
CA ASP A 7 -20.41 -36.52 2.91
C ASP A 7 -20.13 -36.27 4.41
N ASP A 8 -18.90 -36.01 4.78
CA ASP A 8 -18.58 -35.33 6.02
C ASP A 8 -18.68 -33.82 5.80
N LEU A 9 -19.93 -33.38 5.65
CA LEU A 9 -20.33 -31.96 5.67
C LEU A 9 -20.03 -31.41 7.07
N TRP A 10 -19.24 -30.36 7.09
CA TRP A 10 -19.01 -29.49 8.23
C TRP A 10 -20.33 -29.04 8.85
N GLU A 11 -20.67 -29.55 10.02
CA GLU A 11 -21.64 -28.91 10.91
C GLU A 11 -21.00 -27.60 11.41
N VAL A 12 -21.34 -26.51 10.73
CA VAL A 12 -21.13 -25.18 11.29
C VAL A 12 -22.02 -25.10 12.53
N PRO A 13 -21.48 -24.81 13.72
CA PRO A 13 -22.32 -24.61 14.91
C PRO A 13 -23.35 -23.54 14.60
N SER A 14 -24.63 -23.92 14.64
CA SER A 14 -25.74 -23.00 14.52
C SER A 14 -25.64 -21.99 15.67
N ILE A 15 -25.28 -20.75 15.35
CA ILE A 15 -25.38 -19.65 16.31
C ILE A 15 -26.87 -19.40 16.48
N ASP A 16 -27.40 -19.85 17.62
CA ASP A 16 -28.78 -19.62 18.02
C ASP A 16 -28.96 -18.15 18.37
N VAL A 17 -29.45 -17.37 17.42
CA VAL A 17 -29.68 -15.91 17.55
C VAL A 17 -31.02 -15.62 18.26
N ASN A 18 -31.62 -16.62 18.90
CA ASN A 18 -32.80 -16.45 19.75
C ASN A 18 -32.39 -16.18 21.21
N VAL A 19 -31.74 -15.05 21.48
CA VAL A 19 -31.71 -14.48 22.82
C VAL A 19 -32.98 -13.65 22.98
N PRO A 20 -33.89 -13.97 23.95
CA PRO A 20 -35.04 -13.15 24.22
C PRO A 20 -34.56 -11.76 24.63
N VAL A 21 -34.93 -10.74 23.89
CA VAL A 21 -34.76 -9.35 24.33
C VAL A 21 -35.75 -9.15 25.50
N GLU A 22 -35.24 -9.13 26.70
CA GLU A 22 -36.02 -8.64 27.87
C GLU A 22 -36.43 -7.20 27.58
N ALA A 23 -37.75 -6.96 27.65
CA ALA A 23 -38.33 -5.65 27.43
C ALA A 23 -37.75 -4.64 28.42
N ALA A 24 -37.18 -3.58 27.90
CA ALA A 24 -36.71 -2.44 28.71
C ALA A 24 -37.89 -1.88 29.56
N PRO A 25 -37.65 -1.56 30.82
CA PRO A 25 -38.66 -0.93 31.65
C PRO A 25 -39.06 0.45 31.11
N ALA A 26 -40.33 0.74 31.16
CA ALA A 26 -40.93 1.99 30.72
C ALA A 26 -40.25 3.20 31.39
N VAL A 27 -39.86 4.17 30.54
CA VAL A 27 -39.27 5.45 30.98
C VAL A 27 -40.36 6.24 31.72
N GLU A 28 -40.20 6.43 33.03
CA GLU A 28 -41.01 7.36 33.81
C GLU A 28 -40.71 8.81 33.33
N THR A 29 -41.77 9.52 33.05
CA THR A 29 -41.77 10.95 32.69
C THR A 29 -41.28 11.78 33.84
N VAL A 30 -40.16 12.48 33.70
CA VAL A 30 -39.64 13.46 34.65
C VAL A 30 -40.46 14.75 34.54
N PRO A 31 -40.95 15.32 35.69
CA PRO A 31 -41.72 16.55 35.67
C PRO A 31 -40.84 17.77 35.32
N ALA A 32 -41.46 18.76 34.69
CA ALA A 32 -40.85 19.99 34.20
C ALA A 32 -40.16 20.77 35.35
N VAL A 33 -38.91 21.20 35.07
CA VAL A 33 -38.11 22.04 35.97
C VAL A 33 -38.62 23.46 35.89
N GLU A 34 -38.98 24.01 37.05
CA GLU A 34 -39.36 25.42 37.25
C GLU A 34 -38.18 26.36 36.97
N THR A 35 -38.48 27.48 36.32
CA THR A 35 -37.56 28.58 35.99
C THR A 35 -37.08 29.26 37.29
N VAL A 36 -35.74 29.33 37.46
CA VAL A 36 -35.10 30.11 38.54
C VAL A 36 -34.88 31.56 38.05
N PRO A 37 -35.14 32.58 38.86
CA PRO A 37 -35.01 33.98 38.48
C PRO A 37 -33.56 34.46 38.41
N ALA A 38 -33.32 35.46 37.57
CA ALA A 38 -32.06 36.13 37.33
C ALA A 38 -31.46 36.74 38.62
N VAL A 39 -30.16 36.50 38.86
CA VAL A 39 -29.40 37.12 39.95
C VAL A 39 -28.66 38.35 39.39
N GLU A 40 -28.91 39.50 40.07
CA GLU A 40 -28.28 40.79 39.84
C GLU A 40 -26.78 40.80 40.21
N ASN A 41 -26.04 41.59 39.45
CA ASN A 41 -24.78 42.30 39.70
C ASN A 41 -23.89 41.86 40.88
N VAL A 42 -22.71 41.36 40.55
CA VAL A 42 -21.53 41.35 41.43
C VAL A 42 -20.45 42.28 40.85
N PRO A 43 -19.84 43.16 41.70
CA PRO A 43 -18.92 44.21 41.23
C PRO A 43 -17.53 43.64 40.82
N ALA A 44 -16.89 44.36 39.89
CA ALA A 44 -15.57 44.09 39.37
C ALA A 44 -14.50 44.07 40.50
N VAL A 45 -13.66 43.05 40.48
CA VAL A 45 -12.45 42.96 41.29
C VAL A 45 -11.26 43.30 40.40
N GLU A 46 -10.42 44.22 40.88
CA GLU A 46 -9.18 44.67 40.27
C GLU A 46 -8.17 43.53 40.04
N PRO A 47 -7.28 43.63 39.04
CA PRO A 47 -6.33 42.57 38.73
C PRO A 47 -5.16 42.56 39.72
N ALA A 48 -4.96 41.41 40.38
CA ALA A 48 -3.78 41.12 41.19
C ALA A 48 -2.57 40.77 40.30
N GLU A 49 -1.40 41.20 40.74
CA GLU A 49 -0.11 41.12 40.13
C GLU A 49 0.31 39.72 39.62
N THR A 50 0.98 39.75 38.49
CA THR A 50 1.65 38.65 37.77
C THR A 50 2.55 37.79 38.66
N ALA A 51 2.14 36.54 38.87
CA ALA A 51 3.07 35.45 39.19
C ALA A 51 3.61 34.85 37.91
N ALA A 52 4.93 34.62 37.86
CA ALA A 52 5.65 34.05 36.72
C ALA A 52 5.05 32.69 36.29
N PRO A 53 5.00 32.38 35.00
CA PRO A 53 4.51 31.08 34.56
C PRO A 53 5.48 29.96 34.98
N ALA A 54 4.90 28.97 35.67
CA ALA A 54 5.55 27.69 35.89
C ALA A 54 5.88 27.06 34.52
N ASP A 55 7.01 26.40 34.49
CA ASP A 55 7.61 25.74 33.34
C ASP A 55 6.56 25.09 32.41
N ALA A 56 6.48 25.63 31.19
CA ALA A 56 5.81 24.97 30.09
C ALA A 56 6.59 23.66 29.85
N VAL A 57 5.94 22.54 30.17
CA VAL A 57 6.37 21.24 29.67
C VAL A 57 6.37 21.37 28.16
N ALA A 58 7.56 21.33 27.56
CA ALA A 58 7.71 21.26 26.12
C ALA A 58 6.85 20.09 25.62
N PRO A 59 6.12 20.24 24.51
CA PRO A 59 5.49 19.10 23.88
C PRO A 59 6.59 18.07 23.64
N ALA A 60 6.37 16.83 24.09
CA ALA A 60 7.25 15.73 23.77
C ALA A 60 7.48 15.77 22.25
N GLU A 61 8.72 15.93 21.83
CA GLU A 61 9.12 15.78 20.44
C GLU A 61 8.62 14.39 20.05
N ASP A 62 7.69 14.32 19.11
CA ASP A 62 7.23 13.07 18.51
C ASP A 62 8.47 12.43 17.89
N GLU A 63 9.04 11.44 18.59
CA GLU A 63 10.03 10.57 17.97
C GLU A 63 9.39 9.98 16.72
N PRO A 64 10.07 10.00 15.56
CA PRO A 64 9.53 9.45 14.32
C PRO A 64 9.11 8.00 14.60
N SER A 65 7.88 7.64 14.22
CA SER A 65 7.35 6.29 14.39
C SER A 65 8.34 5.31 13.76
N THR A 66 9.10 4.61 14.60
CA THR A 66 9.95 3.53 14.13
C THR A 66 9.03 2.46 13.58
N ASP A 67 9.28 2.04 12.35
CA ASP A 67 8.57 0.92 11.73
C ASP A 67 8.76 -0.32 12.61
N ASP A 68 7.69 -0.70 13.33
CA ASP A 68 7.72 -1.80 14.31
C ASP A 68 8.21 -3.12 13.70
N TYR A 69 7.89 -3.35 12.41
CA TYR A 69 8.37 -4.49 11.67
C TYR A 69 9.88 -4.39 11.40
N ALA A 70 10.36 -3.23 10.99
CA ALA A 70 11.78 -2.99 10.77
C ALA A 70 12.59 -3.15 12.06
N GLN A 71 12.04 -2.74 13.22
CA GLN A 71 12.66 -2.97 14.51
C GLN A 71 12.75 -4.45 14.85
N ALA A 72 11.67 -5.23 14.67
CA ALA A 72 11.68 -6.68 14.88
C ALA A 72 12.70 -7.38 13.97
N VAL A 73 12.84 -6.94 12.71
CA VAL A 73 13.88 -7.42 11.78
C VAL A 73 15.28 -7.12 12.30
N ALA A 74 15.51 -5.93 12.85
CA ALA A 74 16.82 -5.57 13.39
C ALA A 74 17.22 -6.37 14.64
N GLU A 75 16.23 -6.79 15.44
CA GLU A 75 16.40 -7.57 16.67
C GLU A 75 16.44 -9.10 16.45
N ALA A 76 16.13 -9.58 15.22
CA ALA A 76 16.14 -11.01 14.91
C ALA A 76 17.55 -11.60 15.07
N PRO A 77 17.72 -12.82 15.62
CA PRO A 77 19.01 -13.46 15.78
C PRO A 77 19.73 -13.64 14.43
N GLU A 78 21.05 -13.62 14.46
CA GLU A 78 21.87 -14.01 13.32
C GLU A 78 21.92 -15.54 13.28
N ASP A 79 21.34 -16.08 12.22
CA ASP A 79 21.42 -17.44 11.69
C ASP A 79 21.61 -18.62 12.68
N ASP A 80 20.50 -19.33 13.00
CA ASP A 80 20.53 -20.62 13.70
C ASP A 80 20.52 -21.82 12.72
N GLY A 81 20.76 -21.61 11.42
CA GLY A 81 20.66 -22.62 10.36
C GLY A 81 19.21 -22.80 9.86
N TYR A 82 19.05 -22.84 8.54
CA TYR A 82 17.75 -23.02 7.91
C TYR A 82 17.24 -24.47 8.03
N ASP A 83 16.06 -24.68 8.63
CA ASP A 83 15.37 -25.98 8.72
C ASP A 83 14.12 -25.97 7.82
N MET A 84 14.17 -26.76 6.75
CA MET A 84 13.10 -26.88 5.75
C MET A 84 11.94 -27.69 6.29
N ASP A 85 10.73 -27.14 6.25
CA ASP A 85 9.52 -27.87 6.63
C ASP A 85 8.76 -28.48 5.42
N GLY A 86 7.65 -29.19 5.73
CA GLY A 86 6.84 -29.83 4.69
C GLY A 86 6.15 -28.86 3.73
N LEU A 87 5.83 -27.65 4.18
CA LEU A 87 5.23 -26.60 3.34
C LEU A 87 6.27 -26.01 2.39
N ASP A 88 7.51 -25.83 2.84
CA ASP A 88 8.61 -25.37 2.00
C ASP A 88 8.85 -26.30 0.82
N GLY A 89 8.85 -27.64 1.08
CA GLY A 89 8.97 -28.65 0.02
C GLY A 89 7.88 -28.53 -1.04
N LYS A 90 6.61 -28.36 -0.60
CA LYS A 90 5.49 -28.13 -1.53
C LYS A 90 5.62 -26.82 -2.31
N LEU A 91 6.05 -25.75 -1.65
CA LEU A 91 6.24 -24.45 -2.31
C LEU A 91 7.32 -24.50 -3.39
N LEU A 92 8.42 -25.22 -3.14
CA LEU A 92 9.48 -25.45 -4.12
C LEU A 92 8.97 -26.24 -5.32
N GLU A 93 8.13 -27.26 -5.11
CA GLU A 93 7.56 -28.08 -6.17
C GLU A 93 6.58 -27.30 -7.06
N HIS A 94 5.65 -26.53 -6.45
CA HIS A 94 4.53 -25.90 -7.16
C HIS A 94 4.80 -24.44 -7.58
N PHE A 95 5.61 -23.71 -6.82
CA PHE A 95 5.90 -22.30 -7.03
C PHE A 95 7.37 -21.98 -7.29
N GLY A 96 8.17 -22.96 -7.69
CA GLY A 96 9.58 -22.76 -8.01
C GLY A 96 9.82 -21.54 -8.91
N GLY A 97 10.80 -20.68 -8.54
CA GLY A 97 11.08 -19.41 -9.23
C GLY A 97 10.14 -18.23 -8.89
N LYS A 98 9.10 -18.46 -8.06
CA LYS A 98 8.19 -17.41 -7.57
C LYS A 98 8.28 -17.24 -6.04
N ILE A 99 9.15 -17.98 -5.39
CA ILE A 99 9.31 -18.01 -3.93
C ILE A 99 10.73 -17.61 -3.54
N VAL A 100 10.88 -17.20 -2.29
CA VAL A 100 12.15 -16.77 -1.70
C VAL A 100 12.18 -17.12 -0.20
N ARG A 101 13.35 -17.40 0.34
CA ARG A 101 13.60 -17.53 1.77
C ARG A 101 13.47 -16.16 2.44
N LYS A 102 12.57 -16.05 3.42
CA LYS A 102 12.26 -14.76 4.08
C LYS A 102 13.30 -14.36 5.13
N ASP A 103 14.06 -15.31 5.71
CA ASP A 103 15.22 -15.03 6.55
C ASP A 103 16.27 -14.19 5.80
N LEU A 104 16.58 -14.58 4.55
CA LEU A 104 17.52 -13.83 3.71
C LEU A 104 16.99 -12.44 3.37
N THR A 105 15.68 -12.31 3.17
CA THR A 105 15.04 -10.99 2.97
C THR A 105 15.20 -10.11 4.20
N ALA A 106 14.93 -10.65 5.40
CA ALA A 106 15.11 -9.95 6.66
C ALA A 106 16.57 -9.54 6.89
N LEU A 107 17.52 -10.46 6.62
CA LEU A 107 18.96 -10.20 6.74
C LEU A 107 19.40 -9.04 5.82
N MET A 108 18.97 -9.05 4.58
CA MET A 108 19.35 -8.01 3.60
C MET A 108 18.67 -6.66 3.86
N LYS A 109 17.49 -6.66 4.47
CA LYS A 109 16.76 -5.44 4.82
C LYS A 109 17.44 -4.65 5.94
N ARG A 110 18.23 -5.31 6.80
CA ARG A 110 19.05 -4.66 7.84
C ARG A 110 20.08 -3.73 7.19
N GLY A 111 19.78 -2.46 7.10
CA GLY A 111 20.71 -1.44 6.56
C GLY A 111 20.53 -1.11 5.08
N ALA A 112 19.57 -1.70 4.38
CA ALA A 112 19.24 -1.35 3.01
C ALA A 112 17.85 -0.68 2.93
N ASN A 113 17.80 0.61 2.63
CA ASN A 113 16.54 1.30 2.33
C ASN A 113 16.14 1.06 0.86
N VAL A 114 15.80 -0.19 0.57
CA VAL A 114 15.40 -0.68 -0.77
C VAL A 114 14.05 -1.36 -0.63
N PRO A 115 13.12 -1.22 -1.59
CA PRO A 115 11.84 -1.93 -1.57
C PRO A 115 12.04 -3.44 -1.46
N THR A 116 11.23 -4.09 -0.62
CA THR A 116 11.36 -5.53 -0.32
C THR A 116 11.34 -6.40 -1.57
N PHE A 117 10.44 -6.13 -2.53
CA PHE A 117 10.36 -6.91 -3.77
C PHE A 117 11.61 -6.80 -4.67
N VAL A 118 12.36 -5.68 -4.60
CA VAL A 118 13.66 -5.54 -5.32
C VAL A 118 14.70 -6.46 -4.70
N LEU A 119 14.75 -6.53 -3.36
CA LEU A 119 15.64 -7.47 -2.65
C LEU A 119 15.29 -8.90 -2.97
N GLU A 120 14.02 -9.26 -2.88
CA GLU A 120 13.53 -10.62 -3.12
C GLU A 120 13.73 -11.09 -4.56
N TYR A 121 13.61 -10.19 -5.54
CA TYR A 121 13.95 -10.50 -6.92
C TYR A 121 15.43 -10.87 -7.08
N LEU A 122 16.32 -10.08 -6.46
CA LEU A 122 17.75 -10.36 -6.50
C LEU A 122 18.11 -11.65 -5.72
N LEU A 123 17.47 -11.88 -4.58
CA LEU A 123 17.62 -13.13 -3.83
C LEU A 123 17.17 -14.34 -4.65
N GLY A 124 16.04 -14.25 -5.34
CA GLY A 124 15.59 -15.29 -6.26
C GLY A 124 16.56 -15.55 -7.42
N MET A 125 17.32 -14.54 -7.85
CA MET A 125 18.32 -14.71 -8.91
C MET A 125 19.65 -15.31 -8.43
N TYR A 126 20.08 -15.03 -7.21
CA TYR A 126 21.44 -15.32 -6.75
C TYR A 126 21.52 -16.26 -5.55
N CYS A 127 20.40 -16.49 -4.85
CA CYS A 127 20.33 -17.29 -3.63
C CYS A 127 19.25 -18.39 -3.70
N SER A 128 18.85 -18.85 -4.90
CA SER A 128 17.86 -19.91 -5.10
C SER A 128 18.48 -21.32 -5.04
N THR A 129 19.31 -21.58 -4.04
CA THR A 129 20.01 -22.86 -3.84
C THR A 129 20.00 -23.24 -2.36
N ASP A 130 20.14 -24.54 -2.08
CA ASP A 130 20.24 -25.06 -0.71
C ASP A 130 21.68 -25.12 -0.20
N ASP A 131 22.67 -24.72 -1.02
CA ASP A 131 24.08 -24.64 -0.66
C ASP A 131 24.36 -23.31 0.06
N GLU A 132 24.59 -23.35 1.36
CA GLU A 132 24.82 -22.17 2.20
C GLU A 132 26.07 -21.38 1.79
N ASP A 133 27.11 -22.01 1.27
CA ASP A 133 28.30 -21.32 0.75
C ASP A 133 27.94 -20.52 -0.50
N ALA A 134 27.14 -21.08 -1.40
CA ALA A 134 26.66 -20.39 -2.58
C ALA A 134 25.66 -19.25 -2.24
N VAL A 135 24.82 -19.43 -1.20
CA VAL A 135 23.94 -18.38 -0.67
C VAL A 135 24.78 -17.22 -0.13
N ALA A 136 25.83 -17.50 0.67
CA ALA A 136 26.70 -16.46 1.20
C ALA A 136 27.40 -15.65 0.09
N GLU A 137 27.90 -16.30 -0.95
CA GLU A 137 28.47 -15.62 -2.15
C GLU A 137 27.38 -14.79 -2.87
N GLY A 138 26.17 -15.32 -3.00
CA GLY A 138 25.00 -14.64 -3.56
C GLY A 138 24.66 -13.34 -2.82
N LEU A 139 24.63 -13.39 -1.49
CA LEU A 139 24.36 -12.23 -0.63
C LEU A 139 25.40 -11.12 -0.81
N GLU A 140 26.69 -11.47 -0.85
CA GLU A 140 27.76 -10.50 -1.11
C GLU A 140 27.62 -9.86 -2.49
N ARG A 141 27.26 -10.64 -3.48
CA ARG A 141 27.01 -10.14 -4.85
C ARG A 141 25.83 -9.18 -4.88
N ILE A 142 24.73 -9.48 -4.19
CA ILE A 142 23.54 -8.61 -4.07
C ILE A 142 23.93 -7.30 -3.38
N ARG A 143 24.66 -7.33 -2.25
CA ARG A 143 25.14 -6.12 -1.56
C ARG A 143 25.91 -5.21 -2.51
N LYS A 144 26.80 -5.79 -3.32
CA LYS A 144 27.57 -5.05 -4.33
C LYS A 144 26.67 -4.44 -5.40
N ILE A 145 25.73 -5.23 -5.96
CA ILE A 145 24.78 -4.73 -6.98
C ILE A 145 23.97 -3.56 -6.42
N LEU A 146 23.43 -3.67 -5.21
CA LEU A 146 22.67 -2.59 -4.59
C LEU A 146 23.53 -1.34 -4.34
N THR A 147 24.76 -1.51 -3.86
CA THR A 147 25.66 -0.38 -3.62
C THR A 147 26.05 0.33 -4.90
N ASP A 148 26.28 -0.41 -5.99
CA ASP A 148 26.78 0.14 -7.24
C ASP A 148 25.66 0.68 -8.14
N ASN A 149 24.49 0.03 -8.17
CA ASN A 149 23.48 0.22 -9.22
C ASN A 149 22.15 0.79 -8.72
N TYR A 150 21.81 0.62 -7.42
CA TYR A 150 20.55 1.15 -6.89
C TYR A 150 20.61 2.68 -6.78
N VAL A 151 19.65 3.36 -7.43
CA VAL A 151 19.62 4.83 -7.43
C VAL A 151 18.92 5.32 -6.17
N ARG A 152 19.65 6.04 -5.32
CA ARG A 152 19.10 6.80 -4.20
C ARG A 152 18.84 8.23 -4.64
N PRO A 153 17.79 8.88 -4.15
CA PRO A 153 17.47 10.27 -4.53
C PRO A 153 18.62 11.26 -4.29
N ASP A 154 19.36 11.09 -3.21
CA ASP A 154 20.53 11.90 -2.80
C ASP A 154 21.78 11.64 -3.65
N GLU A 155 21.87 10.49 -4.31
CA GLU A 155 23.01 10.09 -5.14
C GLU A 155 22.81 10.34 -6.64
N SER A 156 21.67 10.90 -7.04
CA SER A 156 21.29 11.09 -8.44
C SER A 156 22.38 11.81 -9.25
N GLU A 157 22.97 12.90 -8.74
CA GLU A 157 24.02 13.64 -9.45
C GLU A 157 25.31 12.82 -9.62
N ARG A 158 25.68 12.01 -8.63
CA ARG A 158 26.82 11.10 -8.70
C ARG A 158 26.63 10.06 -9.80
N ILE A 159 25.45 9.48 -9.89
CA ILE A 159 25.12 8.47 -10.90
C ILE A 159 25.09 9.09 -12.30
N LYS A 160 24.54 10.29 -12.47
CA LYS A 160 24.61 11.04 -13.74
C LYS A 160 26.06 11.23 -14.22
N SER A 161 26.96 11.62 -13.30
CA SER A 161 28.37 11.77 -13.62
C SER A 161 29.00 10.45 -14.06
N LYS A 162 28.70 9.35 -13.36
CA LYS A 162 29.16 8.01 -13.76
C LYS A 162 28.66 7.60 -15.15
N ILE A 163 27.37 7.83 -15.46
CA ILE A 163 26.81 7.52 -16.78
C ILE A 163 27.53 8.33 -17.86
N ARG A 164 27.78 9.62 -17.61
CA ARG A 164 28.51 10.50 -18.53
C ARG A 164 29.96 10.04 -18.76
N GLU A 165 30.67 9.69 -17.69
CA GLU A 165 32.08 9.30 -17.75
C GLU A 165 32.28 7.95 -18.43
N LEU A 166 31.42 6.98 -18.13
CA LEU A 166 31.51 5.62 -18.65
C LEU A 166 30.82 5.44 -20.02
N GLY A 167 30.03 6.44 -20.45
CA GLY A 167 29.20 6.38 -21.67
C GLY A 167 28.00 5.45 -21.55
N ARG A 168 28.08 4.41 -20.70
CA ARG A 168 27.00 3.47 -20.41
C ARG A 168 27.12 2.98 -18.96
N PHE A 169 25.97 2.94 -18.27
CA PHE A 169 25.93 2.48 -16.88
C PHE A 169 24.59 1.80 -16.57
N THR A 170 24.64 0.73 -15.77
CA THR A 170 23.43 0.00 -15.35
C THR A 170 22.91 0.56 -14.04
N ILE A 171 21.60 0.81 -13.96
CA ILE A 171 20.91 1.33 -12.79
C ILE A 171 19.72 0.46 -12.41
N ILE A 172 19.32 0.54 -11.16
CA ILE A 172 18.05 0.00 -10.62
C ILE A 172 17.22 1.18 -10.19
N ASP A 173 16.11 1.45 -10.90
CA ASP A 173 15.18 2.52 -10.58
C ASP A 173 13.79 2.22 -11.15
N LYS A 174 12.78 2.98 -10.71
CA LYS A 174 11.43 2.93 -11.25
C LYS A 174 11.32 3.89 -12.44
N VAL A 175 10.85 3.39 -13.57
CA VAL A 175 10.60 4.17 -14.79
C VAL A 175 9.10 4.29 -15.05
N THR A 176 8.67 5.49 -15.42
CA THR A 176 7.30 5.80 -15.89
C THR A 176 7.37 6.41 -17.27
N ALA A 177 6.37 6.18 -18.10
CA ALA A 177 6.25 6.84 -19.40
C ALA A 177 4.84 7.38 -19.62
N LYS A 178 4.75 8.39 -20.48
CA LYS A 178 3.49 8.99 -20.96
C LYS A 178 3.56 9.20 -22.45
N LEU A 179 2.44 9.03 -23.14
CA LEU A 179 2.34 9.37 -24.56
C LEU A 179 2.30 10.89 -24.73
N ASP A 180 3.21 11.45 -25.53
CA ASP A 180 3.07 12.79 -26.10
C ASP A 180 2.31 12.66 -27.42
N GLU A 181 1.00 12.97 -27.38
CA GLU A 181 0.08 12.83 -28.52
C GLU A 181 0.45 13.74 -29.70
N TYR A 182 1.13 14.87 -29.44
CA TYR A 182 1.51 15.81 -30.50
C TYR A 182 2.71 15.33 -31.29
N LYS A 183 3.60 14.59 -30.65
CA LYS A 183 4.83 14.10 -31.25
C LYS A 183 4.79 12.62 -31.58
N ASP A 184 3.77 11.92 -31.13
CA ASP A 184 3.62 10.46 -31.24
C ASP A 184 4.83 9.70 -30.67
N ILE A 185 5.31 10.12 -29.50
CA ILE A 185 6.43 9.52 -28.80
C ILE A 185 6.07 9.23 -27.34
N TYR A 186 6.70 8.21 -26.76
CA TYR A 186 6.63 7.97 -25.34
C TYR A 186 7.74 8.73 -24.61
N VAL A 187 7.35 9.57 -23.67
CA VAL A 187 8.26 10.37 -22.85
C VAL A 187 8.35 9.73 -21.47
N ALA A 188 9.55 9.31 -21.10
CA ALA A 188 9.84 8.63 -19.84
C ALA A 188 10.57 9.52 -18.85
N SER A 189 10.38 9.18 -17.55
CA SER A 189 11.08 9.76 -16.41
C SER A 189 11.34 8.68 -15.37
N PHE A 190 12.40 8.87 -14.57
CA PHE A 190 12.73 8.01 -13.44
C PHE A 190 12.14 8.56 -12.14
N ALA A 191 11.97 7.68 -11.15
CA ALA A 191 11.50 8.09 -9.83
C ALA A 191 12.62 8.74 -9.00
N ASN A 192 13.82 8.16 -9.02
CA ASN A 192 14.94 8.61 -8.19
C ASN A 192 16.03 9.31 -9.02
N LEU A 193 16.33 8.81 -10.23
CA LEU A 193 17.31 9.46 -11.10
C LEU A 193 16.69 10.70 -11.73
N THR A 194 17.06 11.89 -11.24
CA THR A 194 16.50 13.18 -11.67
C THR A 194 17.11 13.69 -12.97
N ILE A 195 17.03 12.93 -14.06
CA ILE A 195 17.39 13.38 -15.40
C ILE A 195 16.21 14.06 -16.10
N GLU A 196 16.51 14.88 -17.11
CA GLU A 196 15.46 15.43 -17.99
C GLU A 196 14.70 14.30 -18.69
N PRO A 197 13.40 14.45 -18.94
CA PRO A 197 12.62 13.45 -19.65
C PRO A 197 13.25 13.07 -20.99
N PHE A 198 13.21 11.82 -21.32
CA PHE A 198 13.82 11.23 -22.52
C PHE A 198 12.81 10.37 -23.29
N VAL A 199 13.12 10.04 -24.54
CA VAL A 199 12.25 9.19 -25.35
C VAL A 199 12.44 7.71 -24.98
N MET A 200 11.33 7.05 -24.64
CA MET A 200 11.27 5.60 -24.40
C MET A 200 10.96 4.88 -25.72
N PRO A 201 11.73 3.87 -26.13
CA PRO A 201 11.38 3.05 -27.26
C PRO A 201 10.02 2.37 -27.11
N ALA A 202 9.19 2.42 -28.17
CA ALA A 202 7.83 1.90 -28.15
C ALA A 202 7.75 0.38 -27.88
N GLU A 203 8.81 -0.35 -28.17
CA GLU A 203 8.93 -1.79 -27.89
C GLU A 203 8.81 -2.08 -26.39
N TYR A 204 9.52 -1.34 -25.53
CA TYR A 204 9.43 -1.52 -24.07
C TYR A 204 8.03 -1.18 -23.51
N VAL A 205 7.38 -0.17 -24.08
CA VAL A 205 6.02 0.20 -23.66
C VAL A 205 5.00 -0.86 -24.07
N ARG A 206 5.17 -1.45 -25.25
CA ARG A 206 4.31 -2.53 -25.73
C ARG A 206 4.50 -3.81 -24.92
N ASP A 207 5.77 -4.16 -24.62
CA ASP A 207 6.11 -5.38 -23.89
C ASP A 207 5.77 -5.26 -22.40
N TYR A 208 5.84 -4.04 -21.84
CA TYR A 208 5.64 -3.75 -20.41
C TYR A 208 4.65 -2.60 -20.20
N SER A 209 3.37 -2.88 -20.42
CA SER A 209 2.29 -1.86 -20.35
C SER A 209 2.18 -1.15 -18.99
N LYS A 210 2.70 -1.75 -17.91
CA LYS A 210 2.78 -1.14 -16.56
C LYS A 210 3.58 0.16 -16.55
N ILE A 211 4.50 0.36 -17.49
CA ILE A 211 5.26 1.61 -17.64
C ILE A 211 4.31 2.82 -17.78
N LEU A 212 3.13 2.63 -18.42
CA LEU A 212 2.09 3.64 -18.57
C LEU A 212 1.13 3.74 -17.37
N GLN A 213 1.11 2.73 -16.50
CA GLN A 213 0.14 2.59 -15.41
C GLN A 213 0.75 2.84 -14.03
N GLY A 214 1.59 3.86 -13.89
CA GLY A 214 2.24 4.18 -12.62
C GLY A 214 3.71 3.76 -12.54
N GLY A 215 4.24 3.13 -13.61
CA GLY A 215 5.65 2.78 -13.75
C GLY A 215 5.99 1.37 -13.27
N ILE A 216 7.20 0.95 -13.64
CA ILE A 216 7.74 -0.37 -13.31
C ILE A 216 9.18 -0.24 -12.80
N TRP A 217 9.54 -1.01 -11.78
CA TRP A 217 10.91 -1.14 -11.33
C TRP A 217 11.71 -2.03 -12.26
N CYS A 218 12.88 -1.56 -12.69
CA CYS A 218 13.71 -2.23 -13.68
C CYS A 218 15.19 -2.14 -13.36
N ILE A 219 15.93 -3.12 -13.85
CA ILE A 219 17.37 -3.01 -14.12
C ILE A 219 17.51 -2.43 -15.52
N MET A 220 18.10 -1.25 -15.64
CA MET A 220 18.22 -0.55 -16.91
C MET A 220 19.66 -0.16 -17.20
N SER A 221 20.07 -0.35 -18.44
CA SER A 221 21.33 0.19 -18.96
C SER A 221 21.06 1.51 -19.66
N ILE A 222 21.60 2.59 -19.12
CA ILE A 222 21.47 3.94 -19.65
C ILE A 222 22.72 4.32 -20.41
N GLU A 223 22.56 4.81 -21.64
CA GLU A 223 23.62 5.37 -22.46
C GLU A 223 23.59 6.88 -22.44
N TYR A 224 24.79 7.47 -22.50
CA TYR A 224 25.00 8.90 -22.63
C TYR A 224 25.63 9.23 -23.98
N ARG A 225 24.94 10.06 -24.75
CA ARG A 225 25.48 10.64 -25.99
C ARG A 225 25.85 12.07 -25.72
N HIS A 226 27.11 12.43 -25.93
CA HIS A 226 27.50 13.82 -25.84
C HIS A 226 26.64 14.63 -26.81
N PRO A 227 25.99 15.74 -26.34
CA PRO A 227 25.36 16.66 -27.26
C PRO A 227 26.44 17.07 -28.25
N MET A 228 26.24 16.80 -29.54
CA MET A 228 27.10 17.37 -30.55
C MET A 228 27.03 18.88 -30.37
N GLU A 229 28.16 19.52 -30.17
CA GLU A 229 28.24 20.96 -30.36
C GLU A 229 27.73 21.15 -31.80
N GLU A 230 26.62 21.85 -31.97
CA GLU A 230 26.24 22.35 -33.28
C GLU A 230 27.45 23.19 -33.70
N GLU A 231 28.34 22.58 -34.50
CA GLU A 231 29.38 23.32 -35.21
C GLU A 231 28.60 24.42 -35.93
N ASP A 232 28.84 25.67 -35.52
CA ASP A 232 28.39 26.84 -36.24
C ASP A 232 28.94 26.71 -37.68
N GLU A 233 28.19 26.02 -38.53
CA GLU A 233 28.47 25.91 -39.97
C GLU A 233 28.13 27.22 -40.67
N PHE A 234 28.65 28.32 -40.13
CA PHE A 234 28.70 29.60 -40.80
C PHE A 234 29.89 30.44 -40.30
N GLY A 235 31.08 29.90 -40.45
CA GLY A 235 32.32 30.67 -40.47
C GLY A 235 32.46 31.43 -41.77
N MET A 236 31.69 32.45 -42.02
CA MET A 236 31.99 33.48 -43.00
C MET A 236 32.11 34.81 -42.28
N GLU A 237 33.34 35.16 -41.90
CA GLU A 237 33.68 36.49 -41.44
C GLU A 237 33.37 37.50 -42.56
N VAL A 238 32.24 38.17 -42.46
CA VAL A 238 31.99 39.40 -43.21
C VAL A 238 32.35 40.55 -42.28
N PHE A 239 33.56 41.08 -42.49
CA PHE A 239 33.93 42.40 -41.97
C PHE A 239 33.08 43.46 -42.65
N GLY A 240 32.12 44.03 -41.93
CA GLY A 240 31.31 45.18 -42.34
C GLY A 240 30.76 45.91 -41.11
N ASP A 241 31.06 47.19 -41.03
CA ASP A 241 30.83 48.08 -39.90
C ASP A 241 29.37 48.52 -39.66
N ASP A 242 28.37 47.75 -40.14
CA ASP A 242 26.95 47.98 -39.94
C ASP A 242 26.19 46.72 -39.54
N ALA A 243 26.51 46.17 -38.37
CA ALA A 243 25.79 45.00 -37.85
C ALA A 243 24.54 45.42 -37.09
N PRO A 244 23.32 45.03 -37.49
CA PRO A 244 22.12 45.24 -36.70
C PRO A 244 22.24 44.44 -35.39
N ARG A 245 21.89 45.06 -34.27
CA ARG A 245 21.88 44.47 -32.93
C ARG A 245 21.23 43.08 -32.98
N ARG A 246 22.01 42.01 -32.80
CA ARG A 246 21.55 40.61 -32.68
C ARG A 246 20.42 40.56 -31.64
N SER A 247 19.20 40.34 -32.09
CA SER A 247 18.11 39.93 -31.24
C SER A 247 18.56 38.65 -30.50
N LYS A 248 18.48 38.65 -29.17
CA LYS A 248 18.75 37.43 -28.36
C LYS A 248 17.87 36.33 -28.91
N ALA A 249 18.45 35.41 -29.69
CA ALA A 249 17.78 34.21 -30.14
C ALA A 249 17.21 33.51 -28.89
N LYS A 250 15.89 33.38 -28.81
CA LYS A 250 15.25 32.64 -27.75
C LYS A 250 15.83 31.21 -27.82
N ARG A 251 16.63 30.81 -26.83
CA ARG A 251 17.08 29.43 -26.70
C ARG A 251 15.87 28.51 -26.87
N LYS A 252 15.84 27.75 -27.94
CA LYS A 252 14.81 26.75 -28.20
C LYS A 252 14.78 25.83 -26.97
N LYS A 253 13.64 25.69 -26.31
CA LYS A 253 13.51 24.73 -25.19
C LYS A 253 13.83 23.37 -25.75
N ARG A 254 14.89 22.70 -25.24
CA ARG A 254 15.23 21.34 -25.57
C ARG A 254 14.05 20.42 -25.22
N GLY A 255 13.67 19.55 -26.14
CA GLY A 255 12.61 18.56 -25.95
C GLY A 255 13.17 17.23 -25.43
N PRO A 256 12.30 16.25 -25.11
CA PRO A 256 12.73 14.90 -24.71
C PRO A 256 13.62 14.21 -25.77
N GLU A 257 13.45 14.56 -27.04
CA GLU A 257 14.26 14.06 -28.18
C GLU A 257 15.70 14.54 -28.14
N ASP A 258 15.94 15.70 -27.53
CA ASP A 258 17.27 16.31 -27.38
C ASP A 258 17.99 15.82 -26.11
N SER A 259 17.40 14.87 -25.37
CA SER A 259 18.00 14.31 -24.15
C SER A 259 19.29 13.54 -24.51
N PRO A 260 20.40 13.80 -23.81
CA PRO A 260 21.62 13.03 -24.02
C PRO A 260 21.54 11.61 -23.47
N PHE A 261 20.49 11.29 -22.71
CA PHE A 261 20.29 9.98 -22.11
C PHE A 261 19.30 9.15 -22.93
N SER A 262 19.62 7.87 -23.10
CA SER A 262 18.75 6.89 -23.76
C SER A 262 18.84 5.53 -23.05
N VAL A 263 17.79 4.72 -23.17
CA VAL A 263 17.76 3.35 -22.64
C VAL A 263 18.34 2.40 -23.68
N ALA A 264 19.41 1.68 -23.31
CA ALA A 264 20.00 0.64 -24.12
C ALA A 264 19.39 -0.73 -23.87
N SER A 265 19.03 -1.03 -22.62
CA SER A 265 18.32 -2.25 -22.26
C SER A 265 17.47 -2.01 -21.00
N LEU A 266 16.36 -2.75 -20.91
CA LEU A 266 15.44 -2.71 -19.79
C LEU A 266 15.02 -4.13 -19.46
N THR A 267 15.23 -4.54 -18.21
CA THR A 267 14.77 -5.82 -17.64
C THR A 267 13.90 -5.52 -16.43
N PRO A 268 12.61 -5.87 -16.44
CA PRO A 268 11.75 -5.68 -15.29
C PRO A 268 12.22 -6.47 -14.08
N ILE A 269 12.16 -5.86 -12.91
CA ILE A 269 12.26 -6.53 -11.61
C ILE A 269 10.89 -7.04 -11.22
N GLN A 270 9.85 -6.22 -11.43
CA GLN A 270 8.46 -6.60 -11.17
C GLN A 270 7.95 -7.55 -12.25
N MET A 271 7.13 -8.51 -11.84
CA MET A 271 6.49 -9.44 -12.78
C MET A 271 5.62 -8.66 -13.77
N PRO A 272 5.83 -8.84 -15.06
CA PRO A 272 5.05 -8.09 -16.06
C PRO A 272 3.58 -8.51 -16.07
N ASN A 273 3.29 -9.79 -15.90
CA ASN A 273 1.97 -10.37 -15.84
C ASN A 273 1.97 -11.60 -14.95
N LEU A 274 0.88 -11.82 -14.21
CA LEU A 274 0.61 -13.04 -13.47
C LEU A 274 -0.48 -13.83 -14.18
N ASP A 275 -0.25 -15.12 -14.40
CA ASP A 275 -1.29 -16.03 -14.82
C ASP A 275 -2.08 -16.47 -13.57
N LEU A 276 -3.26 -15.84 -13.38
CA LEU A 276 -4.11 -16.11 -12.22
C LEU A 276 -4.71 -17.52 -12.29
N ASP A 277 -5.07 -17.99 -13.49
CA ASP A 277 -5.68 -19.32 -13.65
C ASP A 277 -4.67 -20.40 -13.30
N ALA A 278 -3.40 -20.26 -13.69
CA ALA A 278 -2.32 -21.15 -13.25
C ALA A 278 -2.11 -21.12 -11.73
N MET A 279 -2.24 -19.96 -11.07
CA MET A 279 -2.15 -19.88 -9.60
C MET A 279 -3.32 -20.59 -8.91
N ILE A 280 -4.53 -20.51 -9.50
CA ILE A 280 -5.73 -21.19 -9.00
C ILE A 280 -5.58 -22.71 -9.18
N ASP A 281 -5.01 -23.15 -10.29
CA ASP A 281 -4.76 -24.57 -10.54
C ASP A 281 -3.75 -25.15 -9.54
N GLU A 282 -2.69 -24.43 -9.23
CA GLU A 282 -1.72 -24.84 -8.20
C GLU A 282 -2.33 -24.85 -6.79
N ARG A 283 -3.32 -24.01 -6.51
CA ARG A 283 -4.01 -23.93 -5.22
C ARG A 283 -4.60 -25.27 -4.78
N GLN A 284 -5.07 -26.12 -5.69
CA GLN A 284 -5.72 -27.40 -5.41
C GLN A 284 -4.80 -28.39 -4.67
N TYR A 285 -3.49 -28.24 -4.76
CA TYR A 285 -2.52 -29.10 -4.09
C TYR A 285 -2.28 -28.75 -2.62
N PHE A 286 -2.83 -27.63 -2.14
CA PHE A 286 -2.66 -27.12 -0.78
C PHE A 286 -3.96 -27.22 0.00
N SER A 287 -3.87 -27.69 1.25
CA SER A 287 -4.98 -27.54 2.19
C SER A 287 -5.28 -26.06 2.47
N ARG A 288 -6.41 -25.77 3.12
CA ARG A 288 -6.76 -24.41 3.54
C ARG A 288 -5.68 -23.80 4.41
N ASP A 289 -5.22 -24.54 5.41
CA ASP A 289 -4.24 -24.04 6.37
C ASP A 289 -2.86 -23.84 5.74
N GLU A 290 -2.41 -24.75 4.89
CA GLU A 290 -1.16 -24.58 4.13
C GLU A 290 -1.21 -23.33 3.25
N TRP A 291 -2.35 -23.07 2.60
CA TRP A 291 -2.52 -21.87 1.77
C TRP A 291 -2.50 -20.59 2.60
N LEU A 292 -3.22 -20.55 3.73
CA LEU A 292 -3.19 -19.41 4.65
C LEU A 292 -1.78 -19.17 5.20
N ASN A 293 -1.09 -20.24 5.57
CA ASN A 293 0.29 -20.16 6.05
C ASN A 293 1.24 -19.64 4.96
N MET A 294 1.08 -20.09 3.72
CA MET A 294 1.85 -19.56 2.58
C MET A 294 1.62 -18.06 2.38
N LEU A 295 0.37 -17.57 2.45
CA LEU A 295 0.07 -16.14 2.33
C LEU A 295 0.70 -15.33 3.47
N LEU A 296 0.64 -15.82 4.71
CA LEU A 296 1.27 -15.18 5.86
C LEU A 296 2.80 -15.16 5.73
N ARG A 297 3.43 -16.27 5.37
CA ARG A 297 4.87 -16.35 5.09
C ARG A 297 5.28 -15.39 3.97
N SER A 298 4.47 -15.29 2.92
CA SER A 298 4.72 -14.37 1.81
C SER A 298 4.75 -12.91 2.26
N ALA A 299 3.95 -12.55 3.25
CA ALA A 299 3.96 -11.23 3.89
C ALA A 299 5.03 -11.09 5.00
N GLY A 300 5.82 -12.13 5.28
CA GLY A 300 6.93 -12.11 6.23
C GLY A 300 6.57 -12.59 7.65
N TYR A 301 5.37 -13.13 7.89
CA TYR A 301 4.92 -13.55 9.21
C TYR A 301 5.10 -15.06 9.43
N GLU A 302 5.42 -15.46 10.67
CA GLU A 302 5.53 -16.86 11.07
C GLU A 302 4.19 -17.38 11.60
N PRO A 303 3.49 -18.27 10.84
CA PRO A 303 2.16 -18.72 11.22
C PRO A 303 2.12 -19.60 12.48
N SER A 304 3.21 -20.33 12.80
CA SER A 304 3.30 -21.21 13.95
C SER A 304 3.25 -20.45 15.28
N GLU A 305 3.67 -19.18 15.28
CA GLU A 305 3.66 -18.29 16.42
C GLU A 305 2.32 -17.57 16.65
N LEU A 306 1.34 -17.81 15.78
CA LEU A 306 0.04 -17.15 15.78
C LEU A 306 -1.09 -18.13 16.06
N SER A 307 -2.03 -17.73 16.92
CA SER A 307 -3.30 -18.43 17.06
C SER A 307 -4.13 -18.36 15.77
N GLU A 308 -5.12 -19.23 15.59
CA GLU A 308 -6.00 -19.20 14.42
C GLU A 308 -6.66 -17.83 14.21
N LYS A 309 -7.12 -17.19 15.29
CA LYS A 309 -7.73 -15.86 15.25
C LYS A 309 -6.74 -14.78 14.80
N GLU A 310 -5.53 -14.80 15.33
CA GLU A 310 -4.49 -13.85 14.94
C GLU A 310 -4.08 -14.02 13.48
N ARG A 311 -3.93 -15.27 13.00
CA ARG A 311 -3.68 -15.56 11.57
C ARG A 311 -4.74 -14.93 10.68
N LEU A 312 -6.03 -15.04 11.06
CA LEU A 312 -7.13 -14.43 10.31
C LEU A 312 -7.04 -12.91 10.33
N HIS A 313 -6.72 -12.28 11.44
CA HIS A 313 -6.55 -10.82 11.52
C HIS A 313 -5.41 -10.30 10.62
N PHE A 314 -4.30 -11.05 10.52
CA PHE A 314 -3.23 -10.69 9.57
C PHE A 314 -3.66 -10.84 8.11
N ILE A 315 -4.51 -11.85 7.80
CA ILE A 315 -5.09 -12.00 6.46
C ILE A 315 -6.10 -10.86 6.18
N GLU A 316 -6.91 -10.45 7.16
CA GLU A 316 -7.87 -9.36 7.03
C GLU A 316 -7.20 -8.02 6.66
N ARG A 317 -5.96 -7.77 7.12
CA ARG A 317 -5.16 -6.63 6.67
C ARG A 317 -4.87 -6.62 5.17
N MET A 318 -4.84 -7.78 4.51
CA MET A 318 -4.56 -7.86 3.07
C MET A 318 -5.81 -7.64 2.22
N VAL A 319 -7.00 -7.68 2.81
CA VAL A 319 -8.27 -7.54 2.08
C VAL A 319 -8.36 -6.26 1.25
N PRO A 320 -7.96 -5.07 1.75
CA PRO A 320 -7.97 -3.85 0.94
C PRO A 320 -7.11 -3.92 -0.32
N LEU A 321 -6.14 -4.84 -0.38
CA LEU A 321 -5.31 -5.07 -1.55
C LEU A 321 -6.02 -5.94 -2.60
N ILE A 322 -7.02 -6.72 -2.19
CA ILE A 322 -7.74 -7.70 -3.01
C ILE A 322 -9.11 -7.15 -3.44
N GLU A 323 -9.82 -6.45 -2.55
CA GLU A 323 -11.16 -5.93 -2.81
C GLU A 323 -11.13 -4.48 -3.30
N ARG A 324 -12.09 -4.13 -4.18
CA ARG A 324 -12.26 -2.76 -4.68
C ARG A 324 -13.08 -1.95 -3.72
N ASN A 325 -12.70 -0.68 -3.55
CA ASN A 325 -13.44 0.28 -2.72
C ASN A 325 -13.79 -0.27 -1.33
N TYR A 326 -12.88 -1.07 -0.76
CA TYR A 326 -13.02 -1.66 0.56
C TYR A 326 -12.41 -0.78 1.62
N ASN A 327 -13.23 -0.27 2.54
CA ASN A 327 -12.79 0.68 3.56
C ASN A 327 -12.58 -0.05 4.88
N LEU A 328 -11.31 -0.14 5.32
CA LEU A 328 -10.91 -0.81 6.55
C LEU A 328 -10.44 0.22 7.58
N CYS A 329 -10.80 0.02 8.83
CA CYS A 329 -10.27 0.78 9.96
C CYS A 329 -9.58 -0.17 10.93
N GLU A 330 -8.30 0.08 11.24
CA GLU A 330 -7.56 -0.65 12.26
C GLU A 330 -7.06 0.31 13.34
N LEU A 331 -7.65 0.21 14.53
CA LEU A 331 -7.22 0.98 15.69
C LEU A 331 -6.75 0.02 16.79
N GLY A 332 -5.58 0.31 17.38
CA GLY A 332 -4.98 -0.57 18.38
C GLY A 332 -3.70 -0.02 18.96
N PRO A 333 -3.02 -0.79 19.81
CA PRO A 333 -1.76 -0.36 20.44
C PRO A 333 -0.66 -0.16 19.38
N ARG A 334 0.38 0.58 19.76
CA ARG A 334 1.61 0.69 18.98
C ARG A 334 2.35 -0.64 18.99
N GLY A 335 3.15 -0.88 17.97
CA GLY A 335 4.02 -2.06 17.91
C GLY A 335 3.39 -3.29 17.29
N THR A 336 2.27 -3.20 16.57
CA THR A 336 1.59 -4.35 15.94
C THR A 336 1.86 -4.50 14.44
N GLY A 337 2.75 -3.69 13.87
CA GLY A 337 3.13 -3.76 12.44
C GLY A 337 1.99 -3.41 11.48
N LYS A 338 1.08 -2.48 11.84
CA LYS A 338 -0.08 -2.10 11.02
C LYS A 338 0.32 -1.71 9.60
N SER A 339 1.23 -0.76 9.49
CA SER A 339 1.57 -0.11 8.22
C SER A 339 2.48 -0.96 7.32
N HIS A 340 3.06 -2.08 7.84
CA HIS A 340 4.00 -2.94 7.11
C HIS A 340 3.39 -3.50 5.81
N ILE A 341 2.17 -4.03 5.87
CA ILE A 341 1.48 -4.62 4.70
C ILE A 341 1.38 -3.62 3.55
N TYR A 342 0.97 -2.39 3.85
CA TYR A 342 0.72 -1.37 2.83
C TYR A 342 2.00 -0.67 2.35
N LYS A 343 3.06 -0.73 3.13
CA LYS A 343 4.35 -0.11 2.80
C LYS A 343 5.28 -1.06 2.04
N GLU A 344 5.34 -2.33 2.45
CA GLU A 344 6.38 -3.25 2.02
C GLU A 344 5.85 -4.41 1.16
N VAL A 345 4.59 -4.85 1.35
CA VAL A 345 4.06 -6.02 0.66
C VAL A 345 3.52 -5.67 -0.72
N SER A 346 2.91 -4.48 -0.90
CA SER A 346 2.32 -4.14 -2.19
C SER A 346 2.88 -2.84 -2.78
N PRO A 347 3.46 -2.88 -4.01
CA PRO A 347 3.84 -1.68 -4.74
C PRO A 347 2.64 -0.89 -5.28
N TYR A 348 1.41 -1.38 -5.09
CA TYR A 348 0.15 -0.74 -5.50
C TYR A 348 -0.58 -0.04 -4.36
N ALA A 349 -0.03 -0.08 -3.16
CA ALA A 349 -0.51 0.68 -2.01
C ALA A 349 0.34 1.94 -1.78
N ILE A 350 -0.28 2.98 -1.26
CA ILE A 350 0.41 4.19 -0.81
C ILE A 350 0.06 4.49 0.64
N LEU A 351 1.09 4.75 1.44
CA LEU A 351 0.96 5.13 2.83
C LEU A 351 1.08 6.65 2.96
N LEU A 352 0.09 7.27 3.59
CA LEU A 352 0.04 8.70 3.87
C LEU A 352 0.23 8.88 5.38
N SER A 353 1.46 9.16 5.82
CA SER A 353 1.79 9.33 7.23
C SER A 353 1.44 10.74 7.70
N GLY A 354 0.74 10.86 8.84
CA GLY A 354 0.59 12.03 9.75
C GLY A 354 0.47 13.43 9.16
N GLY A 355 0.34 13.55 7.86
CA GLY A 355 0.49 14.79 7.14
C GLY A 355 -0.84 15.40 6.67
N GLN A 356 -0.74 16.66 6.27
CA GLN A 356 -1.83 17.37 5.62
C GLN A 356 -2.00 16.87 4.19
N THR A 357 -2.94 15.97 3.96
CA THR A 357 -3.37 15.61 2.61
C THR A 357 -4.36 16.63 2.09
N THR A 358 -4.18 17.10 0.87
CA THR A 358 -5.12 18.01 0.23
C THR A 358 -6.16 17.26 -0.59
N THR A 359 -7.37 17.82 -0.70
CA THR A 359 -8.41 17.30 -1.59
C THR A 359 -7.91 17.12 -3.03
N ALA A 360 -7.05 18.05 -3.49
CA ALA A 360 -6.47 18.00 -4.84
C ALA A 360 -5.46 16.85 -5.00
N ASN A 361 -4.74 16.49 -3.95
CA ASN A 361 -3.83 15.35 -3.98
C ASN A 361 -4.61 14.03 -3.98
N LEU A 362 -5.61 13.90 -3.11
CA LEU A 362 -6.37 12.68 -2.94
C LEU A 362 -7.33 12.40 -4.12
N PHE A 363 -8.05 13.43 -4.58
CA PHE A 363 -9.12 13.34 -5.57
C PHE A 363 -8.85 14.08 -6.89
N GLY A 364 -7.63 14.57 -7.11
CA GLY A 364 -7.26 15.31 -8.33
C GLY A 364 -7.64 16.78 -8.31
N ARG A 365 -7.11 17.55 -9.26
CA ARG A 365 -7.33 18.99 -9.39
C ARG A 365 -8.56 19.30 -10.23
N MET A 366 -9.40 20.24 -9.79
CA MET A 366 -10.50 20.75 -10.59
C MET A 366 -9.98 21.46 -11.87
N ASN A 367 -10.65 21.22 -12.98
CA ASN A 367 -10.39 21.87 -14.27
C ASN A 367 -8.96 21.66 -14.84
N SER A 368 -8.25 20.62 -14.43
CA SER A 368 -6.98 20.25 -15.03
C SER A 368 -7.22 19.44 -16.32
N MET A 369 -6.64 19.88 -17.44
CA MET A 369 -6.59 19.10 -18.69
C MET A 369 -5.43 18.10 -18.71
N ARG A 370 -4.67 17.99 -17.63
CA ARG A 370 -3.48 17.14 -17.51
C ARG A 370 -3.78 15.88 -16.69
N ALA A 371 -2.79 15.01 -16.62
CA ALA A 371 -2.81 13.79 -15.80
C ALA A 371 -3.11 14.04 -14.31
N ASP A 372 -2.91 15.27 -13.81
CA ASP A 372 -3.24 15.68 -12.43
C ASP A 372 -4.76 15.75 -12.14
N ARG A 373 -5.60 15.41 -13.13
CA ARG A 373 -7.05 15.40 -12.99
C ARG A 373 -7.52 14.27 -12.07
N VAL A 374 -6.81 13.15 -12.08
CA VAL A 374 -7.08 11.98 -11.24
C VAL A 374 -6.11 12.02 -10.05
N GLY A 375 -6.64 11.94 -8.84
CA GLY A 375 -5.84 11.93 -7.61
C GLY A 375 -5.32 10.55 -7.23
N LEU A 376 -4.81 10.44 -6.01
CA LEU A 376 -4.25 9.18 -5.49
C LEU A 376 -5.23 8.02 -5.59
N VAL A 377 -6.52 8.25 -5.29
CA VAL A 377 -7.56 7.20 -5.34
C VAL A 377 -7.80 6.62 -6.74
N GLY A 378 -7.37 7.30 -7.80
CA GLY A 378 -7.47 6.80 -9.16
C GLY A 378 -6.17 6.21 -9.70
N HIS A 379 -5.07 6.30 -8.96
CA HIS A 379 -3.76 5.78 -9.37
C HIS A 379 -3.30 4.56 -8.56
N TRP A 380 -3.82 4.40 -7.36
CA TRP A 380 -3.43 3.36 -6.43
C TRP A 380 -4.57 2.38 -6.17
N ASP A 381 -4.26 1.14 -5.90
CA ASP A 381 -5.24 0.12 -5.52
C ASP A 381 -5.66 0.27 -4.06
N CYS A 382 -4.77 0.80 -3.22
CA CYS A 382 -5.01 1.04 -1.80
C CYS A 382 -4.37 2.36 -1.34
N VAL A 383 -5.14 3.17 -0.62
CA VAL A 383 -4.68 4.42 0.01
C VAL A 383 -4.82 4.27 1.52
N THR A 384 -3.69 4.20 2.21
CA THR A 384 -3.64 4.01 3.66
C THR A 384 -3.32 5.32 4.35
N PHE A 385 -4.16 5.70 5.30
CA PHE A 385 -3.94 6.83 6.20
C PHE A 385 -3.36 6.30 7.50
N ASP A 386 -2.06 6.46 7.66
CA ASP A 386 -1.36 6.13 8.90
C ASP A 386 -1.52 7.29 9.89
N GLU A 387 -1.67 6.96 11.17
CA GLU A 387 -1.90 7.93 12.25
C GLU A 387 -3.12 8.82 11.99
N VAL A 388 -4.32 8.22 11.93
CA VAL A 388 -5.57 8.96 11.69
C VAL A 388 -5.75 10.18 12.60
N ALA A 389 -5.22 10.17 13.83
CA ALA A 389 -5.23 11.30 14.74
C ALA A 389 -4.56 12.56 14.17
N GLY A 390 -3.59 12.38 13.29
CA GLY A 390 -2.86 13.43 12.58
C GLY A 390 -3.55 13.94 11.31
N MET A 391 -4.58 13.26 10.81
CA MET A 391 -5.29 13.67 9.59
C MET A 391 -5.84 15.09 9.71
N ARG A 392 -5.55 15.93 8.73
CA ARG A 392 -6.08 17.31 8.66
C ARG A 392 -6.40 17.65 7.22
N PHE A 393 -7.63 18.05 6.98
CA PHE A 393 -8.06 18.57 5.68
C PHE A 393 -8.26 20.09 5.77
N LYS A 394 -7.56 20.84 4.92
CA LYS A 394 -7.74 22.30 4.83
C LYS A 394 -9.11 22.68 4.27
N ASP A 395 -9.70 21.80 3.47
CA ASP A 395 -10.96 21.98 2.78
C ASP A 395 -12.04 21.12 3.46
N THR A 396 -13.05 21.76 4.00
CA THR A 396 -14.20 21.08 4.66
C THR A 396 -14.96 20.16 3.70
N ASN A 397 -14.87 20.42 2.39
CA ASN A 397 -15.49 19.54 1.38
C ASN A 397 -14.74 18.22 1.20
N ALA A 398 -13.50 18.10 1.67
CA ALA A 398 -12.71 16.87 1.49
C ALA A 398 -13.38 15.65 2.13
N VAL A 399 -13.89 15.81 3.35
CA VAL A 399 -14.60 14.73 4.07
C VAL A 399 -15.88 14.33 3.33
N GLN A 400 -16.61 15.32 2.77
CA GLN A 400 -17.83 15.02 1.99
C GLN A 400 -17.50 14.23 0.72
N ILE A 401 -16.50 14.66 -0.05
CA ILE A 401 -16.04 13.94 -1.26
C ILE A 401 -15.56 12.53 -0.90
N MET A 402 -14.86 12.39 0.23
CA MET A 402 -14.41 11.09 0.74
C MET A 402 -15.60 10.16 1.05
N LYS A 403 -16.64 10.68 1.72
CA LYS A 403 -17.88 9.93 2.00
C LYS A 403 -18.58 9.48 0.72
N ASP A 404 -18.68 10.35 -0.27
CA ASP A 404 -19.31 10.04 -1.55
C ASP A 404 -18.52 8.93 -2.27
N TYR A 405 -17.19 9.05 -2.28
CA TYR A 405 -16.31 8.04 -2.85
C TYR A 405 -16.39 6.69 -2.12
N MET A 406 -16.31 6.69 -0.80
CA MET A 406 -16.38 5.47 0.03
C MET A 406 -17.71 4.71 -0.17
N ALA A 407 -18.79 5.44 -0.47
CA ALA A 407 -20.11 4.85 -0.66
C ALA A 407 -20.32 4.25 -2.07
N SER A 408 -19.68 4.81 -3.10
CA SER A 408 -20.06 4.50 -4.49
C SER A 408 -18.88 4.19 -5.42
N GLY A 409 -17.63 4.30 -4.96
CA GLY A 409 -16.44 4.21 -5.83
C GLY A 409 -16.34 5.37 -6.82
N SER A 410 -17.14 6.43 -6.65
CA SER A 410 -17.15 7.58 -7.55
C SER A 410 -17.21 8.90 -6.80
N TYR A 411 -16.67 9.95 -7.41
CA TYR A 411 -16.67 11.30 -6.84
C TYR A 411 -16.73 12.36 -7.94
N ALA A 412 -17.34 13.50 -7.61
CA ALA A 412 -17.42 14.64 -8.52
C ALA A 412 -16.22 15.58 -8.36
N ARG A 413 -15.60 15.97 -9.48
CA ARG A 413 -14.57 17.01 -9.53
C ARG A 413 -14.86 18.02 -10.65
N GLY A 414 -15.25 19.20 -10.25
CA GLY A 414 -15.66 20.22 -11.19
C GLY A 414 -16.95 19.82 -11.92
N ARG A 415 -16.86 19.55 -13.22
CA ARG A 415 -18.01 19.14 -14.06
C ARG A 415 -18.05 17.63 -14.31
N ASP A 416 -17.04 16.89 -13.88
CA ASP A 416 -16.86 15.48 -14.20
C ASP A 416 -17.09 14.61 -12.99
N GLN A 417 -17.70 13.46 -13.22
CA GLN A 417 -17.73 12.34 -12.30
C GLN A 417 -16.60 11.39 -12.65
N ILE A 418 -15.80 11.03 -11.66
CA ILE A 418 -14.64 10.14 -11.79
C ILE A 418 -14.94 8.88 -11.01
N ASN A 419 -14.76 7.72 -11.65
CA ASN A 419 -14.81 6.42 -10.98
C ASN A 419 -13.40 5.97 -10.64
N ALA A 420 -13.25 5.37 -9.48
CA ALA A 420 -11.99 4.81 -9.03
C ALA A 420 -12.25 3.60 -8.11
N ASP A 421 -11.25 2.73 -7.98
CA ASP A 421 -11.39 1.44 -7.31
C ASP A 421 -10.55 1.33 -6.02
N ALA A 422 -9.80 2.38 -5.66
CA ALA A 422 -8.92 2.32 -4.50
C ALA A 422 -9.67 2.02 -3.21
N SER A 423 -9.17 1.09 -2.44
CA SER A 423 -9.60 0.85 -1.06
C SER A 423 -8.99 1.89 -0.13
N MET A 424 -9.71 2.28 0.92
CA MET A 424 -9.20 3.22 1.92
C MET A 424 -8.95 2.49 3.25
N VAL A 425 -7.76 2.65 3.79
CA VAL A 425 -7.38 2.08 5.08
C VAL A 425 -7.08 3.20 6.06
N PHE A 426 -7.64 3.10 7.25
CA PHE A 426 -7.48 4.07 8.32
C PHE A 426 -6.81 3.39 9.51
N GLU A 427 -5.55 3.74 9.77
CA GLU A 427 -4.76 3.19 10.87
C GLU A 427 -4.55 4.22 11.97
N GLY A 428 -4.63 3.78 13.22
CA GLY A 428 -4.42 4.67 14.34
C GLY A 428 -4.08 3.95 15.64
N ASN A 429 -3.67 4.75 16.63
CA ASN A 429 -3.27 4.24 17.92
C ASN A 429 -4.35 4.52 18.97
N ILE A 430 -4.71 3.49 19.72
CA ILE A 430 -5.48 3.61 20.96
C ILE A 430 -4.49 3.63 22.12
N ASN A 431 -4.45 4.74 22.86
CA ASN A 431 -3.48 4.95 23.94
C ASN A 431 -3.98 4.45 25.31
N ASP A 432 -5.19 3.90 25.38
CA ASP A 432 -5.81 3.39 26.62
C ASP A 432 -6.38 1.98 26.37
N THR A 433 -6.83 1.32 27.45
CA THR A 433 -7.50 0.02 27.31
C THR A 433 -8.87 0.20 26.67
N VAL A 434 -9.28 -0.77 25.85
CA VAL A 434 -10.60 -0.76 25.19
C VAL A 434 -11.75 -0.58 26.18
N GLN A 435 -11.65 -1.22 27.36
CA GLN A 435 -12.65 -1.10 28.41
C GLN A 435 -12.78 0.32 28.95
N ASN A 436 -11.68 1.07 29.03
CA ASN A 436 -11.70 2.46 29.45
C ASN A 436 -12.25 3.36 28.36
N VAL A 437 -11.81 3.15 27.12
CA VAL A 437 -12.31 3.90 25.95
C VAL A 437 -13.82 3.77 25.83
N LEU A 438 -14.38 2.55 25.94
CA LEU A 438 -15.83 2.30 25.87
C LEU A 438 -16.62 2.89 27.02
N LYS A 439 -15.98 3.19 28.17
CA LYS A 439 -16.64 3.87 29.29
C LYS A 439 -16.68 5.39 29.14
N THR A 440 -15.76 5.97 28.43
CA THR A 440 -15.57 7.42 28.35
C THR A 440 -15.99 7.99 26.99
N THR A 441 -15.76 7.25 25.90
CA THR A 441 -15.97 7.70 24.52
C THR A 441 -16.46 6.53 23.63
N HIS A 442 -15.90 6.39 22.45
CA HIS A 442 -16.19 5.32 21.48
C HIS A 442 -14.91 4.86 20.76
N LEU A 443 -14.97 3.71 20.09
CA LEU A 443 -13.80 3.11 19.44
C LEU A 443 -13.18 3.95 18.31
N PHE A 444 -13.89 4.93 17.76
CA PHE A 444 -13.38 5.87 16.75
C PHE A 444 -12.83 7.17 17.34
N ASP A 445 -12.69 7.25 18.68
CA ASP A 445 -12.15 8.44 19.37
C ASP A 445 -10.79 8.96 18.82
N PRO A 446 -9.87 8.10 18.34
CA PRO A 446 -8.62 8.57 17.73
C PRO A 446 -8.78 9.42 16.46
N PHE A 447 -9.95 9.39 15.80
CA PHE A 447 -10.18 10.24 14.64
C PHE A 447 -10.26 11.72 15.00
N PRO A 448 -9.85 12.64 14.10
CA PRO A 448 -9.97 14.07 14.32
C PRO A 448 -11.42 14.51 14.52
N PRO A 449 -11.64 15.68 15.19
CA PRO A 449 -12.98 16.18 15.46
C PRO A 449 -13.87 16.36 14.23
N GLU A 450 -13.28 16.58 13.04
CA GLU A 450 -14.00 16.71 11.77
C GLU A 450 -14.76 15.44 11.39
N PHE A 451 -14.37 14.29 11.94
CA PHE A 451 -15.00 12.98 11.72
C PHE A 451 -15.83 12.51 12.91
N ASN A 452 -15.51 12.93 14.16
CA ASN A 452 -16.02 12.33 15.39
C ASN A 452 -17.54 12.43 15.58
N ASN A 453 -18.22 13.37 14.93
CA ASN A 453 -19.67 13.52 14.99
C ASN A 453 -20.35 13.14 13.66
N ASP A 454 -19.63 12.52 12.72
CA ASP A 454 -20.16 12.16 11.42
C ASP A 454 -20.40 10.65 11.32
N SER A 455 -21.57 10.20 11.84
CA SER A 455 -21.98 8.79 11.74
C SER A 455 -21.98 8.29 10.29
N ALA A 456 -22.32 9.19 9.34
CA ALA A 456 -22.35 8.84 7.93
C ALA A 456 -20.97 8.53 7.35
N PHE A 457 -19.88 9.05 7.94
CA PHE A 457 -18.52 8.64 7.57
C PHE A 457 -18.23 7.23 8.07
N PHE A 458 -18.51 6.96 9.34
CA PHE A 458 -18.24 5.65 9.95
C PHE A 458 -19.10 4.53 9.37
N ASP A 459 -20.34 4.84 8.94
CA ASP A 459 -21.22 3.90 8.24
C ASP A 459 -20.65 3.42 6.89
N ARG A 460 -19.60 4.04 6.38
CA ARG A 460 -18.92 3.67 5.14
C ARG A 460 -17.65 2.85 5.35
N ILE A 461 -17.28 2.61 6.60
CA ILE A 461 -16.22 1.69 6.96
C ILE A 461 -16.80 0.28 6.91
N HIS A 462 -16.26 -0.55 6.02
CA HIS A 462 -16.74 -1.91 5.80
C HIS A 462 -16.31 -2.86 6.91
N TYR A 463 -15.13 -2.65 7.48
CA TYR A 463 -14.61 -3.51 8.53
C TYR A 463 -13.77 -2.72 9.54
N TYR A 464 -14.02 -2.99 10.83
CA TYR A 464 -13.20 -2.51 11.92
C TYR A 464 -12.37 -3.67 12.46
N LEU A 465 -11.06 -3.65 12.17
CA LEU A 465 -10.11 -4.63 12.65
C LEU A 465 -9.68 -4.25 14.08
N PRO A 466 -9.92 -5.13 15.07
CA PRO A 466 -9.56 -4.87 16.46
C PRO A 466 -8.05 -5.00 16.68
N GLY A 467 -7.29 -3.95 16.41
CA GLY A 467 -5.83 -3.97 16.47
C GLY A 467 -5.25 -4.34 17.85
N TRP A 468 -6.06 -4.30 18.92
CA TRP A 468 -5.66 -4.78 20.25
C TRP A 468 -5.66 -6.31 20.38
N GLU A 469 -6.23 -7.05 19.44
CA GLU A 469 -6.18 -8.50 19.36
C GLU A 469 -4.99 -9.02 18.56
N ILE A 470 -4.22 -8.11 17.98
CA ILE A 470 -3.02 -8.43 17.20
C ILE A 470 -1.80 -8.34 18.13
N PRO A 471 -0.93 -9.35 18.13
CA PRO A 471 0.26 -9.35 18.96
C PRO A 471 1.23 -8.22 18.55
N LYS A 472 1.99 -7.72 19.51
CA LYS A 472 3.10 -6.82 19.20
C LYS A 472 4.16 -7.56 18.39
N MET A 473 4.73 -6.88 17.42
CA MET A 473 5.82 -7.42 16.61
C MET A 473 7.03 -7.78 17.49
N ARG A 474 7.58 -8.93 17.23
CA ARG A 474 8.78 -9.49 17.85
C ARG A 474 9.50 -10.36 16.82
N SER A 475 10.79 -10.60 17.02
CA SER A 475 11.59 -11.38 16.07
C SER A 475 11.03 -12.79 15.79
N SER A 476 10.42 -13.45 16.78
CA SER A 476 9.80 -14.78 16.58
C SER A 476 8.56 -14.77 15.67
N LEU A 477 7.94 -13.61 15.43
CA LEU A 477 6.84 -13.47 14.48
C LEU A 477 7.29 -13.29 13.02
N LEU A 478 8.59 -13.17 12.80
CA LEU A 478 9.17 -13.10 11.46
C LEU A 478 9.49 -14.50 10.97
N THR A 479 8.98 -14.85 9.80
CA THR A 479 9.25 -16.18 9.23
C THR A 479 10.64 -16.25 8.61
N GLY A 480 11.33 -17.38 8.82
CA GLY A 480 12.54 -17.75 8.10
C GLY A 480 12.28 -18.63 6.88
N HIS A 481 11.06 -19.11 6.72
CA HIS A 481 10.67 -20.07 5.70
C HIS A 481 10.44 -19.46 4.31
N TYR A 482 10.22 -20.31 3.32
CA TYR A 482 9.84 -19.87 1.98
C TYR A 482 8.44 -19.22 1.98
N GLY A 483 8.31 -18.15 1.21
CA GLY A 483 7.06 -17.50 0.84
C GLY A 483 7.13 -17.00 -0.59
N LEU A 484 6.00 -16.66 -1.18
CA LEU A 484 5.98 -15.98 -2.47
C LEU A 484 6.82 -14.70 -2.41
N ILE A 485 7.52 -14.39 -3.49
CA ILE A 485 8.10 -13.06 -3.68
C ILE A 485 6.98 -12.03 -3.53
N THR A 486 7.20 -10.96 -2.77
CA THR A 486 6.16 -9.95 -2.46
C THR A 486 5.55 -9.34 -3.72
N ASP A 487 6.31 -9.22 -4.80
CA ASP A 487 5.76 -8.80 -6.08
C ASP A 487 4.78 -9.84 -6.67
N CYS A 488 5.07 -11.14 -6.55
CA CYS A 488 4.15 -12.21 -6.97
C CYS A 488 2.86 -12.18 -6.15
N LEU A 489 2.96 -12.00 -4.82
CA LEU A 489 1.80 -11.86 -3.95
C LEU A 489 0.97 -10.63 -4.32
N SER A 490 1.60 -9.49 -4.58
CA SER A 490 0.89 -8.26 -4.92
C SER A 490 0.22 -8.32 -6.31
N GLU A 491 0.85 -8.98 -7.28
CA GLU A 491 0.22 -9.24 -8.58
C GLU A 491 -0.98 -10.19 -8.44
N PHE A 492 -0.86 -11.21 -7.61
CA PHE A 492 -1.99 -12.09 -7.27
C PHE A 492 -3.15 -11.30 -6.66
N CYS A 493 -2.89 -10.44 -5.67
CA CYS A 493 -3.90 -9.56 -5.10
C CYS A 493 -4.55 -8.65 -6.15
N LYS A 494 -3.75 -8.06 -7.04
CA LYS A 494 -4.21 -7.16 -8.10
C LYS A 494 -5.09 -7.86 -9.14
N GLU A 495 -4.72 -9.08 -9.56
CA GLU A 495 -5.55 -9.86 -10.49
C GLU A 495 -6.85 -10.32 -9.83
N MET A 496 -6.82 -10.66 -8.53
CA MET A 496 -8.02 -10.98 -7.76
C MET A 496 -9.01 -9.82 -7.69
N ARG A 497 -8.54 -8.54 -7.67
CA ARG A 497 -9.41 -7.35 -7.72
C ARG A 497 -10.30 -7.30 -8.96
N ARG A 498 -9.94 -8.00 -10.04
CA ARG A 498 -10.72 -8.06 -11.29
C ARG A 498 -11.85 -9.09 -11.26
N LYS A 499 -11.85 -9.98 -10.26
CA LYS A 499 -12.88 -11.00 -10.09
C LYS A 499 -13.99 -10.46 -9.17
N ASP A 500 -15.21 -10.94 -9.39
CA ASP A 500 -16.37 -10.65 -8.53
C ASP A 500 -16.85 -11.96 -7.92
N PHE A 501 -16.87 -12.01 -6.60
CA PHE A 501 -17.26 -13.19 -5.83
C PHE A 501 -18.55 -12.98 -5.04
N THR A 502 -19.24 -11.85 -5.20
CA THR A 502 -20.45 -11.50 -4.44
C THR A 502 -21.55 -12.55 -4.55
N HIS A 503 -21.69 -13.17 -5.73
CA HIS A 503 -22.69 -14.21 -5.98
C HIS A 503 -22.48 -15.50 -5.18
N HIS A 504 -21.28 -15.74 -4.63
CA HIS A 504 -21.02 -16.92 -3.79
C HIS A 504 -21.67 -16.81 -2.42
N ILE A 505 -21.92 -15.60 -1.93
CA ILE A 505 -22.55 -15.39 -0.63
C ILE A 505 -23.93 -15.98 -0.61
N ASP A 506 -24.71 -15.76 -1.65
CA ASP A 506 -26.10 -16.27 -1.78
C ASP A 506 -26.18 -17.80 -1.73
N ARG A 507 -25.06 -18.47 -2.05
CA ARG A 507 -24.96 -19.94 -2.00
C ARG A 507 -24.84 -20.47 -0.57
N TYR A 508 -24.13 -19.74 0.31
CA TYR A 508 -23.80 -20.20 1.65
C TYR A 508 -24.62 -19.50 2.74
N PHE A 509 -25.14 -18.30 2.47
CA PHE A 509 -25.85 -17.51 3.46
C PHE A 509 -27.24 -17.13 2.95
N ARG A 510 -28.23 -17.19 3.83
CA ARG A 510 -29.58 -16.65 3.62
C ARG A 510 -29.83 -15.61 4.68
N PHE A 511 -30.20 -14.43 4.25
CA PHE A 511 -30.52 -13.33 5.13
C PHE A 511 -32.01 -13.37 5.48
N ASN A 512 -32.34 -12.99 6.71
CA ASN A 512 -33.72 -12.87 7.17
C ASN A 512 -34.43 -11.72 6.41
N SER A 513 -35.77 -11.80 6.29
CA SER A 513 -36.60 -10.77 5.65
C SER A 513 -36.47 -9.38 6.27
N ASP A 514 -36.05 -9.29 7.54
CA ASP A 514 -35.84 -8.04 8.28
C ASP A 514 -34.49 -7.38 7.97
N PHE A 515 -33.68 -8.03 7.14
CA PHE A 515 -32.37 -7.56 6.73
C PHE A 515 -32.49 -6.48 5.67
N ASN A 516 -31.98 -5.28 5.96
CA ASN A 516 -32.00 -4.18 5.02
C ASN A 516 -30.77 -4.25 4.08
N TRP A 517 -30.98 -4.33 2.76
CA TRP A 517 -29.93 -4.34 1.76
C TRP A 517 -28.93 -3.15 1.87
N CYS A 518 -29.39 -2.01 2.39
CA CYS A 518 -28.49 -0.87 2.65
C CYS A 518 -27.43 -1.18 3.71
N ASN A 519 -27.68 -2.14 4.61
CA ASN A 519 -26.72 -2.59 5.62
C ASN A 519 -25.94 -3.83 5.16
N PHE A 520 -26.32 -4.42 4.03
CA PHE A 520 -25.74 -5.65 3.51
C PHE A 520 -24.23 -5.54 3.28
N ASN A 521 -23.79 -4.48 2.62
CA ASN A 521 -22.36 -4.23 2.38
C ASN A 521 -21.55 -4.09 3.66
N HIS A 522 -22.17 -3.62 4.76
CA HIS A 522 -21.52 -3.45 6.06
C HIS A 522 -21.36 -4.74 6.87
N ILE A 523 -22.25 -5.71 6.67
CA ILE A 523 -22.25 -6.95 7.47
C ILE A 523 -21.57 -8.10 6.73
N VAL A 524 -21.73 -8.19 5.42
CA VAL A 524 -21.18 -9.29 4.61
C VAL A 524 -19.74 -9.04 4.23
N SER A 525 -19.35 -7.78 4.08
CA SER A 525 -17.99 -7.39 3.76
C SER A 525 -16.92 -8.01 4.69
N PRO A 526 -17.09 -8.12 6.03
CA PRO A 526 -16.09 -8.75 6.89
C PRO A 526 -15.89 -10.25 6.67
N PHE A 527 -16.97 -10.95 6.27
CA PHE A 527 -16.92 -12.39 6.03
C PHE A 527 -16.48 -12.73 4.60
N PHE A 528 -16.57 -11.77 3.70
CA PHE A 528 -16.32 -11.97 2.28
C PHE A 528 -14.87 -12.34 1.98
N PRO A 529 -13.85 -11.69 2.53
CA PRO A 529 -12.46 -12.07 2.31
C PRO A 529 -12.09 -13.41 2.96
N LEU A 530 -12.67 -13.70 4.11
CA LEU A 530 -12.51 -15.01 4.76
C LEU A 530 -13.15 -16.11 3.91
N ILE A 531 -14.32 -15.84 3.35
CA ILE A 531 -15.01 -16.70 2.41
C ILE A 531 -14.22 -16.82 1.12
N LEU A 532 -13.67 -15.73 0.60
CA LEU A 532 -12.84 -15.73 -0.59
C LEU A 532 -11.59 -16.61 -0.42
N LEU A 533 -10.88 -16.47 0.68
CA LEU A 533 -9.73 -17.29 1.03
C LEU A 533 -10.12 -18.75 1.30
N THR A 534 -11.34 -18.99 1.80
CA THR A 534 -11.88 -20.33 2.07
C THR A 534 -12.48 -20.96 0.80
N LEU A 535 -13.15 -20.16 -0.04
CA LEU A 535 -13.79 -20.58 -1.29
C LEU A 535 -12.80 -20.89 -2.42
N LEU A 536 -11.58 -20.38 -2.36
CA LEU A 536 -10.50 -20.85 -3.23
C LEU A 536 -10.21 -22.35 -3.07
N ASN A 537 -10.76 -23.01 -2.04
CA ASN A 537 -10.77 -24.47 -1.93
C ASN A 537 -11.72 -25.20 -2.92
N ASN A 538 -12.73 -24.50 -3.46
CA ASN A 538 -13.80 -25.12 -4.25
C ASN A 538 -13.99 -24.52 -5.63
N VAL A 539 -13.06 -23.73 -6.17
CA VAL A 539 -13.22 -23.08 -7.49
C VAL A 539 -13.40 -24.10 -8.61
N HIS A 540 -12.82 -25.30 -8.51
CA HIS A 540 -13.03 -26.36 -9.50
C HIS A 540 -14.46 -26.92 -9.53
N ASN A 541 -15.26 -26.74 -8.46
CA ASN A 541 -16.67 -27.13 -8.44
C ASN A 541 -17.64 -25.98 -8.81
N VAL A 542 -17.12 -24.79 -9.12
CA VAL A 542 -17.91 -23.57 -9.29
C VAL A 542 -17.72 -22.94 -10.69
N LEU A 543 -16.67 -23.28 -11.41
CA LEU A 543 -16.51 -23.02 -12.84
C LEU A 543 -16.89 -24.23 -13.63
#